data_d2d4a166a844a03c24ed3d08bc39b36e
#
_entry.id   d2d4a166a844a03c24ed3d08bc39b36e
#
_cell.length_a   1.000
_cell.length_b   1.000
_cell.length_c   1.000
_cell.angle_alpha   90.00
_cell.angle_beta   90.00
_cell.angle_gamma   90.00
#
_symmetry.space_group_name_H-M   'P 1'
#
loop_
_entity.id
_entity.type
_entity.pdbx_description
1 polymer ?
#
loop_
_entity_poly.entity_id
_entity_poly.type
_entity_poly.pdbx_seq_one_letter_code
_entity_poly.pdbx_strand_id
1 'polypeptide(L)'
;MNANQMFTESISEKEKFWTEQAENIEWFKKPTKILTDDGINYPTWFEDGELNTCFLAVDKHVNDGFGEQTAIIYDSPVTNRIIKYTYSQVLEHVSKFAGGLKKLGLEKGDTAIIYMPMIPESVFAMLACARLGVTHSVVFGGFAPQELAIRIDDCNPKAIITASSGMEVSRRIPYLPFVKEAISMAEHQPQHIIAFDRKLLGNRVDFKNDSSLTDFEKLMTESEPTDCVPLQSTHPLYILYTSGTTGKPKGVVRDNGGHAVAMKFSIKNIYGAKEGETFWAASDIGWAVGHSYSVYGPLINRNTTILFEGKPIGTPDAGTFWRVIEEHKVSIMFTAPTAIRAIKKEDPDGKFVKKYDLSSLRTQFLAGERCDVAT
;
A
#
# COMPACT_ATOMS: atom_id res chain seq x y z
N MET A 1 -27.42 -7.44 -9.82
CA MET A 1 -27.74 -5.98 -9.77
C MET A 1 -26.87 -5.30 -10.81
N ASN A 2 -27.39 -4.37 -11.63
CA ASN A 2 -26.59 -3.60 -12.57
C ASN A 2 -25.97 -2.35 -11.87
N ALA A 3 -24.99 -1.69 -12.51
CA ALA A 3 -24.26 -0.57 -11.90
C ALA A 3 -25.18 0.60 -11.47
N ASN A 4 -26.21 0.92 -12.25
CA ASN A 4 -27.15 1.99 -11.92
C ASN A 4 -28.01 1.65 -10.70
N GLN A 5 -28.44 0.39 -10.58
CA GLN A 5 -29.19 -0.07 -9.42
C GLN A 5 -28.32 -0.03 -8.17
N MET A 6 -27.07 -0.54 -8.22
CA MET A 6 -26.13 -0.46 -7.11
C MET A 6 -25.88 1.00 -6.67
N PHE A 7 -25.69 1.89 -7.62
CA PHE A 7 -25.51 3.32 -7.33
C PHE A 7 -26.75 3.92 -6.64
N THR A 8 -27.95 3.66 -7.18
CA THR A 8 -29.19 4.19 -6.61
C THR A 8 -29.39 3.67 -5.18
N GLU A 9 -29.26 2.36 -4.95
CA GLU A 9 -29.45 1.75 -3.63
C GLU A 9 -28.40 2.20 -2.62
N SER A 10 -27.14 2.38 -3.05
CA SER A 10 -26.07 2.87 -2.15
C SER A 10 -26.32 4.29 -1.61
N ILE A 11 -27.20 5.06 -2.25
CA ILE A 11 -27.59 6.41 -1.84
C ILE A 11 -28.93 6.43 -1.11
N SER A 12 -29.96 5.75 -1.69
CA SER A 12 -31.33 5.80 -1.16
C SER A 12 -31.55 4.87 0.03
N GLU A 13 -30.83 3.75 0.11
CA GLU A 13 -30.94 2.72 1.16
C GLU A 13 -29.57 2.43 1.78
N LYS A 14 -28.83 3.48 2.15
CA LYS A 14 -27.42 3.41 2.57
C LYS A 14 -27.12 2.30 3.58
N GLU A 15 -27.88 2.26 4.69
CA GLU A 15 -27.59 1.31 5.76
C GLU A 15 -27.80 -0.13 5.30
N LYS A 16 -28.90 -0.41 4.61
CA LYS A 16 -29.19 -1.74 4.05
C LYS A 16 -28.10 -2.16 3.06
N PHE A 17 -27.81 -1.29 2.09
CA PHE A 17 -26.81 -1.58 1.07
C PHE A 17 -25.45 -1.91 1.67
N TRP A 18 -24.95 -1.07 2.60
CA TRP A 18 -23.64 -1.26 3.21
C TRP A 18 -23.63 -2.39 4.25
N THR A 19 -24.77 -2.75 4.85
CA THR A 19 -24.92 -3.98 5.64
C THR A 19 -24.65 -5.21 4.77
N GLU A 20 -25.27 -5.29 3.59
CA GLU A 20 -25.05 -6.39 2.65
C GLU A 20 -23.60 -6.45 2.15
N GLN A 21 -22.97 -5.28 1.93
CA GLN A 21 -21.55 -5.26 1.53
C GLN A 21 -20.61 -5.68 2.67
N ALA A 22 -20.94 -5.36 3.91
CA ALA A 22 -20.16 -5.76 5.10
C ALA A 22 -20.13 -7.29 5.32
N GLU A 23 -21.12 -8.04 4.80
CA GLU A 23 -21.11 -9.51 4.83
C GLU A 23 -20.03 -10.13 3.90
N ASN A 24 -19.42 -9.37 3.01
CA ASN A 24 -18.38 -9.86 2.11
C ASN A 24 -16.97 -9.88 2.74
N ILE A 25 -16.82 -9.41 3.98
CA ILE A 25 -15.57 -9.49 4.74
C ILE A 25 -15.78 -10.26 6.04
N GLU A 26 -14.70 -10.75 6.62
CA GLU A 26 -14.74 -11.45 7.92
C GLU A 26 -14.54 -10.46 9.06
N TRP A 27 -15.40 -10.54 10.06
CA TRP A 27 -15.38 -9.72 11.27
C TRP A 27 -15.03 -10.60 12.47
N PHE A 28 -14.19 -10.10 13.36
CA PHE A 28 -14.01 -10.72 14.68
C PHE A 28 -15.26 -10.50 15.55
N LYS A 29 -15.88 -9.32 15.39
CA LYS A 29 -17.20 -9.00 15.92
C LYS A 29 -17.99 -8.26 14.84
N LYS A 30 -19.10 -8.86 14.38
CA LYS A 30 -19.97 -8.22 13.37
C LYS A 30 -20.55 -6.91 13.88
N PRO A 31 -20.58 -5.86 13.07
CA PRO A 31 -21.21 -4.59 13.44
C PRO A 31 -22.73 -4.73 13.48
N THR A 32 -23.34 -4.06 14.45
CA THR A 32 -24.78 -3.85 14.53
C THR A 32 -25.17 -2.41 14.19
N LYS A 33 -24.22 -1.49 14.34
CA LYS A 33 -24.35 -0.08 13.96
C LYS A 33 -23.62 0.15 12.63
N ILE A 34 -24.39 0.30 11.57
CA ILE A 34 -23.84 0.41 10.21
C ILE A 34 -23.37 1.82 9.89
N LEU A 35 -24.22 2.81 10.17
CA LEU A 35 -23.92 4.23 9.99
C LEU A 35 -24.37 4.98 11.26
N THR A 36 -23.44 5.65 11.89
CA THR A 36 -23.73 6.58 12.99
C THR A 36 -23.48 8.01 12.49
N ASP A 37 -24.56 8.79 12.42
CA ASP A 37 -24.53 10.19 11.99
C ASP A 37 -25.38 11.01 12.98
N ASP A 38 -24.70 11.80 13.82
CA ASP A 38 -25.35 12.69 14.80
C ASP A 38 -25.57 14.11 14.25
N GLY A 39 -25.23 14.34 12.97
CA GLY A 39 -25.35 15.64 12.31
C GLY A 39 -24.36 16.71 12.79
N ILE A 40 -23.47 16.37 13.71
CA ILE A 40 -22.49 17.31 14.32
C ILE A 40 -21.06 16.89 13.94
N ASN A 41 -20.75 15.61 14.10
CA ASN A 41 -19.45 15.01 13.80
C ASN A 41 -19.46 14.37 12.41
N TYR A 42 -18.27 13.98 11.93
CA TYR A 42 -18.20 13.17 10.71
C TYR A 42 -18.87 11.81 10.94
N PRO A 43 -19.72 11.35 10.01
CA PRO A 43 -20.35 10.04 10.12
C PRO A 43 -19.32 8.92 10.27
N THR A 44 -19.61 7.96 11.15
CA THR A 44 -18.80 6.74 11.35
C THR A 44 -19.50 5.51 10.79
N TRP A 45 -18.71 4.61 10.19
CA TRP A 45 -19.22 3.39 9.61
C TRP A 45 -18.82 2.18 10.46
N PHE A 46 -19.78 1.27 10.68
CA PHE A 46 -19.57 -0.02 11.37
C PHE A 46 -18.99 0.14 12.79
N GLU A 47 -19.39 1.17 13.51
CA GLU A 47 -18.76 1.69 14.73
C GLU A 47 -18.45 0.61 15.79
N ASP A 48 -19.36 -0.32 16.02
CA ASP A 48 -19.25 -1.36 17.03
C ASP A 48 -18.69 -2.70 16.52
N GLY A 49 -18.27 -2.75 15.23
CA GLY A 49 -17.60 -3.89 14.63
C GLY A 49 -16.13 -3.99 15.02
N GLU A 50 -15.58 -5.22 15.02
CA GLU A 50 -14.15 -5.48 15.21
C GLU A 50 -13.59 -6.34 14.09
N LEU A 51 -12.43 -5.94 13.57
CA LEU A 51 -11.71 -6.64 12.50
C LEU A 51 -10.22 -6.31 12.59
N ASN A 52 -9.44 -6.86 11.67
CA ASN A 52 -8.08 -6.41 11.40
C ASN A 52 -7.83 -6.45 9.89
N THR A 53 -7.41 -5.34 9.32
CA THR A 53 -7.20 -5.23 7.86
C THR A 53 -6.07 -6.15 7.36
N CYS A 54 -5.01 -6.38 8.16
CA CYS A 54 -3.96 -7.34 7.80
C CYS A 54 -4.51 -8.78 7.80
N PHE A 55 -5.33 -9.15 8.78
CA PHE A 55 -5.97 -10.47 8.81
C PHE A 55 -6.78 -10.72 7.54
N LEU A 56 -7.59 -9.75 7.11
CA LEU A 56 -8.39 -9.86 5.89
C LEU A 56 -7.54 -9.97 4.63
N ALA A 57 -6.41 -9.27 4.61
CA ALA A 57 -5.52 -9.20 3.44
C ALA A 57 -4.61 -10.43 3.31
N VAL A 58 -4.31 -11.14 4.40
CA VAL A 58 -3.28 -12.19 4.41
C VAL A 58 -3.75 -13.45 5.13
N ASP A 59 -3.95 -13.38 6.45
CA ASP A 59 -4.19 -14.55 7.31
C ASP A 59 -5.41 -15.36 6.88
N LYS A 60 -6.51 -14.68 6.59
CA LYS A 60 -7.75 -15.29 6.11
C LYS A 60 -7.49 -16.20 4.89
N HIS A 61 -6.73 -15.74 3.93
CA HIS A 61 -6.49 -16.51 2.71
C HIS A 61 -5.62 -17.75 2.97
N VAL A 62 -4.66 -17.66 3.88
CA VAL A 62 -3.87 -18.83 4.33
C VAL A 62 -4.76 -19.82 5.06
N ASN A 63 -5.62 -19.34 5.98
CA ASN A 63 -6.58 -20.16 6.73
C ASN A 63 -7.61 -20.84 5.83
N ASP A 64 -8.01 -20.17 4.75
CA ASP A 64 -8.94 -20.71 3.74
C ASP A 64 -8.28 -21.71 2.76
N GLY A 65 -6.97 -22.01 2.93
CA GLY A 65 -6.23 -22.97 2.12
C GLY A 65 -5.59 -22.41 0.84
N PHE A 66 -5.53 -21.07 0.68
CA PHE A 66 -4.91 -20.42 -0.48
C PHE A 66 -3.48 -19.93 -0.21
N GLY A 67 -2.82 -20.47 0.81
CA GLY A 67 -1.48 -20.07 1.23
C GLY A 67 -0.43 -20.11 0.11
N GLU A 68 -0.52 -21.06 -0.81
CA GLU A 68 0.42 -21.22 -1.92
C GLU A 68 0.12 -20.35 -3.15
N GLN A 69 -1.03 -19.65 -3.16
CA GLN A 69 -1.32 -18.69 -4.22
C GLN A 69 -0.37 -17.50 -4.13
N THR A 70 0.11 -17.03 -5.27
CA THR A 70 0.92 -15.79 -5.32
C THR A 70 0.08 -14.59 -4.85
N ALA A 71 0.56 -13.90 -3.82
CA ALA A 71 -0.04 -12.67 -3.28
C ALA A 71 0.60 -11.43 -3.91
N ILE A 72 1.93 -11.39 -3.96
CA ILE A 72 2.70 -10.24 -4.44
C ILE A 72 3.70 -10.68 -5.49
N ILE A 73 3.74 -9.96 -6.61
CA ILE A 73 4.83 -10.03 -7.57
C ILE A 73 5.62 -8.72 -7.46
N TYR A 74 6.85 -8.82 -7.01
CA TYR A 74 7.81 -7.72 -7.10
C TYR A 74 8.52 -7.78 -8.43
N ASP A 75 8.37 -6.73 -9.24
CA ASP A 75 9.03 -6.61 -10.54
C ASP A 75 9.86 -5.32 -10.55
N SER A 76 11.18 -5.48 -10.60
CA SER A 76 12.14 -4.38 -10.52
C SER A 76 13.10 -4.40 -11.71
N PRO A 77 12.82 -3.65 -12.77
CA PRO A 77 13.76 -3.47 -13.86
C PRO A 77 15.02 -2.70 -13.43
N VAL A 78 14.96 -1.90 -12.34
CA VAL A 78 16.12 -1.16 -11.84
C VAL A 78 17.13 -2.05 -11.10
N THR A 79 16.69 -3.19 -10.57
CA THR A 79 17.56 -4.20 -9.94
C THR A 79 17.65 -5.50 -10.75
N ASN A 80 16.94 -5.56 -11.89
CA ASN A 80 16.80 -6.75 -12.74
C ASN A 80 16.33 -7.98 -11.93
N ARG A 81 15.26 -7.81 -11.14
CA ARG A 81 14.70 -8.87 -10.29
C ARG A 81 13.20 -8.97 -10.44
N ILE A 82 12.73 -10.21 -10.50
CA ILE A 82 11.33 -10.58 -10.34
C ILE A 82 11.25 -11.60 -9.21
N ILE A 83 10.46 -11.29 -8.17
CA ILE A 83 10.26 -12.18 -7.02
C ILE A 83 8.77 -12.32 -6.79
N LYS A 84 8.32 -13.57 -6.59
CA LYS A 84 6.93 -13.87 -6.25
C LYS A 84 6.85 -14.31 -4.80
N TYR A 85 5.91 -13.73 -4.06
CA TYR A 85 5.60 -14.12 -2.69
C TYR A 85 4.22 -14.74 -2.65
N THR A 86 4.12 -15.93 -2.07
CA THR A 86 2.82 -16.55 -1.78
C THR A 86 2.17 -15.90 -0.56
N TYR A 87 0.86 -16.13 -0.34
CA TYR A 87 0.19 -15.63 0.86
C TYR A 87 0.84 -16.18 2.14
N SER A 88 1.28 -17.44 2.16
CA SER A 88 2.02 -18.01 3.29
C SER A 88 3.35 -17.30 3.55
N GLN A 89 4.10 -16.96 2.50
CA GLN A 89 5.36 -16.23 2.64
C GLN A 89 5.13 -14.79 3.12
N VAL A 90 4.09 -14.11 2.59
CA VAL A 90 3.71 -12.77 3.08
C VAL A 90 3.32 -12.85 4.55
N LEU A 91 2.52 -13.84 4.97
CA LEU A 91 2.15 -14.05 6.37
C LEU A 91 3.39 -14.21 7.27
N GLU A 92 4.35 -15.04 6.85
CA GLU A 92 5.59 -15.26 7.60
C GLU A 92 6.36 -13.95 7.80
N HIS A 93 6.64 -13.22 6.71
CA HIS A 93 7.39 -11.95 6.79
C HIS A 93 6.66 -10.91 7.65
N VAL A 94 5.36 -10.73 7.42
CA VAL A 94 4.54 -9.73 8.10
C VAL A 94 4.38 -10.02 9.58
N SER A 95 4.10 -11.29 9.95
CA SER A 95 3.92 -11.67 11.36
C SER A 95 5.21 -11.56 12.17
N LYS A 96 6.35 -11.95 11.59
CA LYS A 96 7.67 -11.79 12.21
C LYS A 96 8.07 -10.33 12.34
N PHE A 97 7.87 -9.52 11.28
CA PHE A 97 8.18 -8.09 11.37
C PHE A 97 7.29 -7.37 12.38
N ALA A 98 6.01 -7.75 12.47
CA ALA A 98 5.11 -7.26 13.53
C ALA A 98 5.61 -7.66 14.93
N GLY A 99 6.10 -8.88 15.11
CA GLY A 99 6.75 -9.30 16.34
C GLY A 99 7.97 -8.44 16.69
N GLY A 100 8.75 -8.08 15.68
CA GLY A 100 9.89 -7.16 15.83
C GLY A 100 9.45 -5.76 16.25
N LEU A 101 8.42 -5.20 15.63
CA LEU A 101 7.86 -3.90 16.02
C LEU A 101 7.35 -3.94 17.48
N LYS A 102 6.65 -5.00 17.85
CA LYS A 102 6.18 -5.21 19.24
C LYS A 102 7.33 -5.30 20.23
N LYS A 103 8.43 -5.98 19.88
CA LYS A 103 9.66 -6.06 20.70
C LYS A 103 10.31 -4.69 20.91
N LEU A 104 10.20 -3.77 19.92
CA LEU A 104 10.61 -2.38 20.04
C LEU A 104 9.61 -1.52 20.82
N GLY A 105 8.51 -2.10 21.31
CA GLY A 105 7.48 -1.42 22.10
C GLY A 105 6.41 -0.71 21.28
N LEU A 106 6.30 -0.95 19.97
CA LEU A 106 5.17 -0.43 19.19
C LEU A 106 3.90 -1.21 19.53
N GLU A 107 2.81 -0.49 19.75
CA GLU A 107 1.52 -1.06 20.14
C GLU A 107 0.34 -0.35 19.48
N LYS A 108 -0.87 -0.89 19.69
CA LYS A 108 -2.10 -0.30 19.19
C LYS A 108 -2.23 1.17 19.59
N GLY A 109 -2.42 2.03 18.60
CA GLY A 109 -2.58 3.49 18.78
C GLY A 109 -1.28 4.28 18.55
N ASP A 110 -0.12 3.63 18.51
CA ASP A 110 1.11 4.29 18.06
C ASP A 110 1.03 4.65 16.58
N THR A 111 1.91 5.53 16.13
CA THR A 111 2.09 5.88 14.72
C THR A 111 3.48 5.49 14.22
N ALA A 112 3.58 5.18 12.93
CA ALA A 112 4.85 4.91 12.26
C ALA A 112 4.89 5.56 10.87
N ILE A 113 6.02 6.13 10.49
CA ILE A 113 6.26 6.59 9.11
C ILE A 113 6.98 5.48 8.33
N ILE A 114 6.54 5.24 7.10
CA ILE A 114 7.21 4.37 6.13
C ILE A 114 7.69 5.26 4.99
N TYR A 115 9.01 5.43 4.90
CA TYR A 115 9.67 6.21 3.86
C TYR A 115 10.64 5.31 3.11
N MET A 116 10.10 4.57 2.13
CA MET A 116 10.77 3.49 1.41
C MET A 116 10.46 3.53 -0.09
N PRO A 117 11.33 2.97 -0.95
CA PRO A 117 11.00 2.74 -2.35
C PRO A 117 9.93 1.65 -2.51
N MET A 118 9.49 1.42 -3.75
CA MET A 118 8.51 0.39 -4.14
C MET A 118 9.12 -1.02 -4.07
N ILE A 119 9.35 -1.51 -2.85
CA ILE A 119 9.94 -2.83 -2.55
C ILE A 119 9.04 -3.64 -1.61
N PRO A 120 9.15 -4.99 -1.60
CA PRO A 120 8.29 -5.84 -0.76
C PRO A 120 8.32 -5.47 0.71
N GLU A 121 9.46 -5.06 1.23
CA GLU A 121 9.64 -4.67 2.63
C GLU A 121 8.77 -3.48 3.02
N SER A 122 8.45 -2.59 2.09
CA SER A 122 7.51 -1.48 2.36
C SER A 122 6.07 -1.99 2.55
N VAL A 123 5.65 -2.99 1.79
CA VAL A 123 4.34 -3.62 1.94
C VAL A 123 4.29 -4.46 3.23
N PHE A 124 5.37 -5.18 3.55
CA PHE A 124 5.46 -5.93 4.82
C PHE A 124 5.37 -4.98 6.01
N ALA A 125 6.01 -3.81 5.95
CA ALA A 125 5.90 -2.79 6.99
C ALA A 125 4.47 -2.24 7.14
N MET A 126 3.77 -1.93 6.03
CA MET A 126 2.37 -1.49 6.06
C MET A 126 1.47 -2.53 6.73
N LEU A 127 1.57 -3.79 6.31
CA LEU A 127 0.75 -4.89 6.83
C LEU A 127 1.10 -5.23 8.29
N ALA A 128 2.37 -5.15 8.68
CA ALA A 128 2.80 -5.38 10.06
C ALA A 128 2.27 -4.28 11.01
N CYS A 129 2.29 -3.02 10.58
CA CYS A 129 1.65 -1.93 11.32
C CYS A 129 0.15 -2.19 11.48
N ALA A 130 -0.56 -2.51 10.39
CA ALA A 130 -1.99 -2.83 10.42
C ALA A 130 -2.29 -4.02 11.35
N ARG A 131 -1.41 -5.04 11.37
CA ARG A 131 -1.51 -6.23 12.23
C ARG A 131 -1.56 -5.89 13.71
N LEU A 132 -0.75 -4.91 14.14
CA LEU A 132 -0.63 -4.46 15.52
C LEU A 132 -1.60 -3.33 15.89
N GLY A 133 -2.31 -2.73 14.93
CA GLY A 133 -3.07 -1.51 15.15
C GLY A 133 -2.20 -0.26 15.29
N VAL A 134 -0.99 -0.29 14.74
CA VAL A 134 -0.13 0.89 14.57
C VAL A 134 -0.58 1.64 13.32
N THR A 135 -0.92 2.91 13.49
CA THR A 135 -1.34 3.77 12.37
C THR A 135 -0.11 4.13 11.53
N HIS A 136 -0.05 3.66 10.29
CA HIS A 136 1.10 3.98 9.44
C HIS A 136 0.84 5.18 8.52
N SER A 137 1.91 5.89 8.17
CA SER A 137 1.91 6.92 7.14
C SER A 137 3.01 6.63 6.13
N VAL A 138 2.64 6.25 4.91
CA VAL A 138 3.62 6.08 3.83
C VAL A 138 3.88 7.42 3.17
N VAL A 139 5.15 7.82 3.14
CA VAL A 139 5.59 9.07 2.53
C VAL A 139 6.24 8.77 1.19
N PHE A 140 5.80 9.49 0.15
CA PHE A 140 6.32 9.34 -1.21
C PHE A 140 7.84 9.56 -1.24
N GLY A 141 8.58 8.59 -1.78
CA GLY A 141 10.05 8.59 -1.79
C GLY A 141 10.71 9.69 -2.62
N GLY A 142 9.93 10.41 -3.41
CA GLY A 142 10.40 11.59 -4.14
C GLY A 142 10.39 12.90 -3.34
N PHE A 143 9.88 12.89 -2.09
CA PHE A 143 9.84 14.09 -1.26
C PHE A 143 11.20 14.39 -0.62
N ALA A 144 11.49 15.69 -0.51
CA ALA A 144 12.68 16.20 0.16
C ALA A 144 12.58 16.06 1.70
N PRO A 145 13.72 16.12 2.43
CA PRO A 145 13.73 16.02 3.90
C PRO A 145 12.77 16.96 4.62
N GLN A 146 12.59 18.19 4.14
CA GLN A 146 11.65 19.15 4.72
C GLN A 146 10.21 18.66 4.73
N GLU A 147 9.79 18.02 3.64
CA GLU A 147 8.45 17.46 3.52
C GLU A 147 8.24 16.27 4.47
N LEU A 148 9.29 15.50 4.71
CA LEU A 148 9.27 14.42 5.69
C LEU A 148 9.24 14.96 7.12
N ALA A 149 10.02 16.02 7.43
CA ALA A 149 10.06 16.65 8.75
C ALA A 149 8.65 17.17 9.17
N ILE A 150 7.94 17.85 8.28
CA ILE A 150 6.57 18.33 8.53
C ILE A 150 5.63 17.18 8.93
N ARG A 151 5.77 16.00 8.29
CA ARG A 151 4.95 14.83 8.59
C ARG A 151 5.38 14.14 9.90
N ILE A 152 6.65 14.18 10.22
CA ILE A 152 7.16 13.72 11.52
C ILE A 152 6.53 14.53 12.65
N ASP A 153 6.51 15.85 12.52
CA ASP A 153 5.94 16.74 13.53
C ASP A 153 4.40 16.64 13.65
N ASP A 154 3.72 16.35 12.52
CA ASP A 154 2.26 16.26 12.53
C ASP A 154 1.76 14.92 13.10
N CYS A 155 2.35 13.78 12.71
CA CYS A 155 1.86 12.47 13.15
C CYS A 155 2.63 11.88 14.34
N ASN A 156 3.67 12.53 14.83
CA ASN A 156 4.46 12.11 16.00
C ASN A 156 4.83 10.62 15.99
N PRO A 157 5.53 10.10 14.95
CA PRO A 157 5.76 8.68 14.81
C PRO A 157 6.71 8.15 15.86
N LYS A 158 6.37 6.99 16.45
CA LYS A 158 7.26 6.27 17.36
C LYS A 158 8.44 5.63 16.62
N ALA A 159 8.20 5.22 15.36
CA ALA A 159 9.22 4.66 14.50
C ALA A 159 9.18 5.23 13.07
N ILE A 160 10.34 5.35 12.44
CA ILE A 160 10.48 5.56 10.99
C ILE A 160 11.09 4.29 10.39
N ILE A 161 10.40 3.72 9.41
CA ILE A 161 10.83 2.54 8.66
C ILE A 161 11.30 3.04 7.29
N THR A 162 12.57 2.74 6.95
CA THR A 162 13.20 3.26 5.75
C THR A 162 14.11 2.24 5.07
N ALA A 163 14.71 2.62 3.95
CA ALA A 163 15.73 1.84 3.26
C ALA A 163 17.05 2.65 3.17
N SER A 164 18.17 1.97 2.95
CA SER A 164 19.45 2.66 2.72
C SER A 164 19.39 3.59 1.52
N SER A 165 18.78 3.12 0.41
CA SER A 165 18.63 3.88 -0.83
C SER A 165 17.55 3.28 -1.73
N GLY A 166 17.11 4.05 -2.73
CA GLY A 166 16.29 3.62 -3.85
C GLY A 166 16.89 4.02 -5.18
N MET A 167 16.23 3.64 -6.26
CA MET A 167 16.61 4.04 -7.62
C MET A 167 15.42 4.69 -8.33
N GLU A 168 15.66 5.81 -8.96
CA GLU A 168 14.71 6.44 -9.88
C GLU A 168 15.35 6.50 -11.26
N VAL A 169 14.96 5.57 -12.13
CA VAL A 169 15.60 5.29 -13.42
C VAL A 169 17.09 4.96 -13.19
N SER A 170 18.00 5.90 -13.37
CA SER A 170 19.44 5.76 -13.13
C SER A 170 19.95 6.55 -11.92
N ARG A 171 19.09 7.36 -11.28
CA ARG A 171 19.47 8.22 -10.15
C ARG A 171 19.23 7.47 -8.83
N ARG A 172 20.26 7.40 -7.99
CA ARG A 172 20.12 6.91 -6.62
C ARG A 172 19.45 7.95 -5.72
N ILE A 173 18.49 7.51 -4.93
CA ILE A 173 17.82 8.30 -3.89
C ILE A 173 18.36 7.85 -2.54
N PRO A 174 19.01 8.71 -1.74
CA PRO A 174 19.57 8.34 -0.44
C PRO A 174 18.52 8.44 0.66
N TYR A 175 17.66 7.42 0.81
CA TYR A 175 16.54 7.43 1.75
C TYR A 175 16.97 7.61 3.21
N LEU A 176 17.92 6.80 3.70
CA LEU A 176 18.39 6.89 5.09
C LEU A 176 19.06 8.25 5.41
N PRO A 177 19.93 8.81 4.57
CA PRO A 177 20.40 10.19 4.76
C PRO A 177 19.29 11.22 4.84
N PHE A 178 18.26 11.12 3.98
CA PHE A 178 17.11 12.03 4.00
C PHE A 178 16.30 11.91 5.30
N VAL A 179 16.13 10.69 5.82
CA VAL A 179 15.47 10.47 7.11
C VAL A 179 16.25 11.15 8.23
N LYS A 180 17.58 10.98 8.29
CA LYS A 180 18.41 11.63 9.31
C LYS A 180 18.35 13.16 9.24
N GLU A 181 18.39 13.70 8.03
CA GLU A 181 18.23 15.14 7.80
C GLU A 181 16.85 15.63 8.24
N ALA A 182 15.76 14.91 7.87
CA ALA A 182 14.42 15.25 8.28
C ALA A 182 14.23 15.25 9.79
N ILE A 183 14.76 14.24 10.50
CA ILE A 183 14.71 14.16 11.96
C ILE A 183 15.47 15.35 12.60
N SER A 184 16.60 15.78 12.01
CA SER A 184 17.34 16.95 12.52
C SER A 184 16.59 18.28 12.37
N MET A 185 15.60 18.35 11.46
CA MET A 185 14.75 19.52 11.23
C MET A 185 13.45 19.47 12.04
N ALA A 186 13.00 18.28 12.43
CA ALA A 186 11.75 18.06 13.12
C ALA A 186 11.87 18.37 14.63
N GLU A 187 10.76 18.85 15.22
CA GLU A 187 10.65 19.04 16.67
C GLU A 187 10.46 17.68 17.37
N HIS A 188 9.64 16.78 16.77
CA HIS A 188 9.43 15.44 17.28
C HIS A 188 10.59 14.52 16.92
N GLN A 189 11.02 13.72 17.91
CA GLN A 189 12.13 12.76 17.77
C GLN A 189 11.59 11.32 17.83
N PRO A 190 11.55 10.57 16.72
CA PRO A 190 11.18 9.16 16.72
C PRO A 190 12.11 8.32 17.59
N GLN A 191 11.54 7.35 18.31
CA GLN A 191 12.33 6.47 19.18
C GLN A 191 13.16 5.46 18.39
N HIS A 192 12.71 5.07 17.20
CA HIS A 192 13.33 4.03 16.39
C HIS A 192 13.47 4.45 14.92
N ILE A 193 14.64 4.18 14.34
CA ILE A 193 14.88 4.24 12.90
C ILE A 193 15.18 2.80 12.44
N ILE A 194 14.25 2.18 11.71
CA ILE A 194 14.39 0.81 11.21
C ILE A 194 14.78 0.88 9.74
N ALA A 195 15.99 0.43 9.41
CA ALA A 195 16.55 0.59 8.07
C ALA A 195 16.73 -0.76 7.36
N PHE A 196 16.21 -0.87 6.15
CA PHE A 196 16.49 -1.98 5.23
C PHE A 196 17.74 -1.69 4.40
N ASP A 197 18.78 -2.54 4.53
CA ASP A 197 20.03 -2.38 3.77
C ASP A 197 19.88 -2.94 2.34
N ARG A 198 19.69 -2.07 1.36
CA ARG A 198 19.64 -2.43 -0.06
C ARG A 198 21.03 -2.74 -0.62
N LYS A 199 21.61 -3.85 -0.17
CA LYS A 199 22.97 -4.32 -0.49
C LYS A 199 23.31 -4.25 -1.98
N LEU A 200 22.32 -4.52 -2.84
CA LEU A 200 22.47 -4.50 -4.31
C LEU A 200 22.79 -3.13 -4.90
N LEU A 201 22.44 -2.06 -4.19
CA LEU A 201 22.67 -0.69 -4.65
C LEU A 201 23.99 -0.11 -4.16
N GLY A 202 24.83 -0.89 -3.45
CA GLY A 202 26.22 -0.59 -3.15
C GLY A 202 26.49 0.23 -1.89
N ASN A 203 25.55 0.98 -1.35
CA ASN A 203 25.73 1.69 -0.07
C ASN A 203 25.26 0.82 1.08
N ARG A 204 26.20 0.26 1.84
CA ARG A 204 25.90 -0.56 3.02
C ARG A 204 25.58 0.32 4.21
N VAL A 205 24.61 -0.11 5.01
CA VAL A 205 24.33 0.52 6.32
C VAL A 205 25.28 -0.03 7.36
N ASP A 206 25.89 0.86 8.12
CA ASP A 206 26.81 0.46 9.20
C ASP A 206 26.06 0.38 10.54
N PHE A 207 25.29 -0.70 10.70
CA PHE A 207 24.57 -0.98 11.95
C PHE A 207 25.47 -1.24 13.17
N LYS A 208 26.77 -1.49 12.97
CA LYS A 208 27.68 -1.76 14.08
C LYS A 208 28.14 -0.47 14.76
N ASN A 209 28.38 0.58 13.97
CA ASN A 209 28.90 1.85 14.46
C ASN A 209 27.79 2.91 14.64
N ASP A 210 26.56 2.64 14.18
CA ASP A 210 25.40 3.52 14.35
C ASP A 210 24.33 2.83 15.20
N SER A 211 24.41 3.04 16.50
CA SER A 211 23.46 2.46 17.47
C SER A 211 22.06 3.07 17.42
N SER A 212 21.87 4.15 16.66
CA SER A 212 20.53 4.75 16.44
C SER A 212 19.70 3.95 15.44
N LEU A 213 20.32 3.02 14.71
CA LEU A 213 19.68 2.26 13.65
C LEU A 213 19.35 0.83 14.09
N THR A 214 18.15 0.39 13.72
CA THR A 214 17.73 -1.01 13.81
C THR A 214 17.76 -1.64 12.42
N ASP A 215 18.40 -2.81 12.29
CA ASP A 215 18.44 -3.57 11.05
C ASP A 215 17.08 -4.25 10.79
N PHE A 216 16.40 -3.89 9.69
CA PHE A 216 15.10 -4.41 9.31
C PHE A 216 15.11 -5.93 9.12
N GLU A 217 16.10 -6.47 8.37
CA GLU A 217 16.20 -7.91 8.09
C GLU A 217 16.43 -8.69 9.40
N LYS A 218 17.35 -8.22 10.23
CA LYS A 218 17.66 -8.85 11.51
C LYS A 218 16.45 -8.80 12.45
N LEU A 219 15.80 -7.63 12.57
CA LEU A 219 14.61 -7.49 13.40
C LEU A 219 13.50 -8.47 12.97
N MET A 220 13.26 -8.60 11.67
CA MET A 220 12.25 -9.51 11.14
C MET A 220 12.64 -10.99 11.37
N THR A 221 13.89 -11.36 11.10
CA THR A 221 14.31 -12.78 11.14
C THR A 221 14.51 -13.31 12.56
N GLU A 222 14.87 -12.45 13.52
CA GLU A 222 15.13 -12.83 14.92
C GLU A 222 13.91 -12.63 15.85
N SER A 223 12.75 -12.29 15.28
CA SER A 223 11.53 -12.07 16.07
C SER A 223 10.53 -13.20 15.88
N GLU A 224 9.81 -13.51 16.96
CA GLU A 224 8.70 -14.46 16.91
C GLU A 224 7.50 -13.86 16.19
N PRO A 225 6.75 -14.67 15.44
CA PRO A 225 5.51 -14.21 14.81
C PRO A 225 4.52 -13.68 15.84
N THR A 226 3.75 -12.69 15.46
CA THR A 226 2.68 -12.11 16.29
C THR A 226 1.35 -12.16 15.54
N ASP A 227 0.27 -12.49 16.24
CA ASP A 227 -1.09 -12.53 15.68
C ASP A 227 -1.67 -11.13 15.44
N CYS A 228 -2.71 -11.06 14.61
CA CYS A 228 -3.47 -9.84 14.39
C CYS A 228 -4.26 -9.47 15.66
N VAL A 229 -4.12 -8.20 16.10
CA VAL A 229 -4.92 -7.70 17.23
C VAL A 229 -6.32 -7.31 16.74
N PRO A 230 -7.39 -7.63 17.49
CA PRO A 230 -8.72 -7.11 17.22
C PRO A 230 -8.75 -5.59 17.33
N LEU A 231 -9.29 -4.94 16.30
CA LEU A 231 -9.40 -3.50 16.22
C LEU A 231 -10.85 -3.09 15.98
N GLN A 232 -11.31 -2.05 16.66
CA GLN A 232 -12.59 -1.45 16.31
C GLN A 232 -12.57 -0.97 14.87
N SER A 233 -13.71 -1.04 14.21
CA SER A 233 -13.87 -0.57 12.82
C SER A 233 -13.37 0.86 12.62
N THR A 234 -13.63 1.72 13.58
CA THR A 234 -13.23 3.14 13.57
C THR A 234 -11.75 3.40 13.92
N HIS A 235 -11.01 2.35 14.31
CA HIS A 235 -9.58 2.49 14.62
C HIS A 235 -8.80 2.93 13.38
N PRO A 236 -7.93 3.95 13.46
CA PRO A 236 -7.12 4.40 12.34
C PRO A 236 -6.25 3.30 11.75
N LEU A 237 -6.28 3.13 10.43
CA LEU A 237 -5.40 2.24 9.68
C LEU A 237 -4.17 2.97 9.19
N TYR A 238 -4.38 4.10 8.50
CA TYR A 238 -3.29 4.91 7.98
C TYR A 238 -3.63 6.41 7.90
N ILE A 239 -2.56 7.21 7.80
CA ILE A 239 -2.63 8.65 7.50
C ILE A 239 -2.00 8.88 6.13
N LEU A 240 -2.75 9.48 5.21
CA LEU A 240 -2.24 9.88 3.91
C LEU A 240 -2.28 11.39 3.75
N TYR A 241 -1.11 11.98 3.52
CA TYR A 241 -1.00 13.43 3.39
C TYR A 241 -1.29 13.90 1.96
N THR A 242 -2.15 14.90 1.86
CA THR A 242 -2.46 15.59 0.62
C THR A 242 -1.92 17.02 0.65
N SER A 243 -1.66 17.59 -0.55
CA SER A 243 -1.30 18.99 -0.67
C SER A 243 -2.48 19.86 -0.21
N GLY A 244 -2.35 20.47 0.96
CA GLY A 244 -3.38 21.37 1.47
C GLY A 244 -3.44 22.68 0.68
N THR A 245 -4.64 23.25 0.55
CA THR A 245 -4.86 24.58 -0.06
C THR A 245 -4.16 25.73 0.70
N THR A 246 -3.74 25.49 1.94
CA THR A 246 -3.06 26.44 2.83
C THR A 246 -1.53 26.30 2.84
N GLY A 247 -0.96 25.48 1.96
CA GLY A 247 0.48 25.23 1.88
C GLY A 247 1.03 24.18 2.87
N LYS A 248 0.29 23.85 3.94
CA LYS A 248 0.66 22.74 4.83
C LYS A 248 -0.04 21.45 4.40
N PRO A 249 0.68 20.29 4.36
CA PRO A 249 0.05 19.00 4.11
C PRO A 249 -1.05 18.70 5.12
N LYS A 250 -2.16 18.10 4.66
CA LYS A 250 -3.27 17.66 5.51
C LYS A 250 -3.29 16.13 5.57
N GLY A 251 -3.24 15.57 6.77
CA GLY A 251 -3.33 14.13 7.00
C GLY A 251 -4.77 13.65 6.92
N VAL A 252 -5.10 12.86 5.91
CA VAL A 252 -6.38 12.17 5.81
C VAL A 252 -6.27 10.83 6.51
N VAL A 253 -7.01 10.66 7.60
CA VAL A 253 -7.06 9.41 8.37
C VAL A 253 -8.08 8.46 7.73
N ARG A 254 -7.69 7.22 7.52
CA ARG A 254 -8.57 6.13 7.10
C ARG A 254 -8.74 5.13 8.24
N ASP A 255 -9.97 4.72 8.48
CA ASP A 255 -10.33 3.67 9.44
C ASP A 255 -10.10 2.25 8.88
N ASN A 256 -10.19 1.26 9.74
CA ASN A 256 -10.07 -0.15 9.34
C ASN A 256 -11.34 -0.66 8.65
N GLY A 257 -12.51 -0.50 9.26
CA GLY A 257 -13.74 -1.16 8.82
C GLY A 257 -14.34 -0.56 7.57
N GLY A 258 -14.58 0.76 7.58
CA GLY A 258 -15.12 1.46 6.42
C GLY A 258 -14.23 1.28 5.19
N HIS A 259 -12.92 1.39 5.37
CA HIS A 259 -11.95 1.17 4.30
C HIS A 259 -11.98 -0.28 3.78
N ALA A 260 -11.99 -1.30 4.66
CA ALA A 260 -11.97 -2.70 4.25
C ALA A 260 -13.22 -3.07 3.43
N VAL A 261 -14.41 -2.67 3.89
CA VAL A 261 -15.68 -2.90 3.15
C VAL A 261 -15.65 -2.19 1.80
N ALA A 262 -15.21 -0.92 1.76
CA ALA A 262 -15.11 -0.17 0.52
C ALA A 262 -14.10 -0.78 -0.46
N MET A 263 -12.97 -1.30 0.01
CA MET A 263 -11.97 -1.96 -0.84
C MET A 263 -12.52 -3.27 -1.42
N LYS A 264 -13.12 -4.13 -0.60
CA LYS A 264 -13.74 -5.38 -1.10
C LYS A 264 -14.82 -5.08 -2.14
N PHE A 265 -15.67 -4.09 -1.86
CA PHE A 265 -16.72 -3.66 -2.79
C PHE A 265 -16.15 -3.14 -4.12
N SER A 266 -15.19 -2.21 -4.05
CA SER A 266 -14.66 -1.57 -5.24
C SER A 266 -13.89 -2.53 -6.15
N ILE A 267 -13.02 -3.37 -5.60
CA ILE A 267 -12.27 -4.36 -6.37
C ILE A 267 -13.21 -5.31 -7.11
N LYS A 268 -14.25 -5.80 -6.43
CA LYS A 268 -15.21 -6.73 -7.00
C LYS A 268 -16.17 -6.08 -8.00
N ASN A 269 -16.79 -4.96 -7.62
CA ASN A 269 -17.94 -4.41 -8.35
C ASN A 269 -17.59 -3.25 -9.29
N ILE A 270 -16.55 -2.46 -8.97
CA ILE A 270 -16.12 -1.35 -9.84
C ILE A 270 -15.03 -1.83 -10.80
N TYR A 271 -14.00 -2.48 -10.29
CA TYR A 271 -12.90 -2.97 -11.13
C TYR A 271 -13.21 -4.31 -11.78
N GLY A 272 -14.19 -5.06 -11.28
CA GLY A 272 -14.59 -6.35 -11.81
C GLY A 272 -13.52 -7.43 -11.67
N ALA A 273 -12.65 -7.30 -10.66
CA ALA A 273 -11.61 -8.28 -10.41
C ALA A 273 -12.19 -9.55 -9.77
N LYS A 274 -11.87 -10.70 -10.32
CA LYS A 274 -12.17 -11.99 -9.74
C LYS A 274 -11.05 -12.41 -8.82
N GLU A 275 -11.39 -13.16 -7.79
CA GLU A 275 -10.40 -13.75 -6.89
C GLU A 275 -9.37 -14.60 -7.67
N GLY A 276 -8.10 -14.46 -7.34
CA GLY A 276 -6.99 -15.15 -8.02
C GLY A 276 -6.45 -14.45 -9.29
N GLU A 277 -7.17 -13.47 -9.85
CA GLU A 277 -6.65 -12.69 -10.99
C GLU A 277 -5.51 -11.75 -10.56
N THR A 278 -4.65 -11.41 -11.52
CA THR A 278 -3.60 -10.40 -11.29
C THR A 278 -4.16 -9.00 -11.51
N PHE A 279 -4.11 -8.20 -10.45
CA PHE A 279 -4.46 -6.78 -10.43
C PHE A 279 -3.19 -5.94 -10.33
N TRP A 280 -3.04 -4.95 -11.18
CA TRP A 280 -1.89 -4.05 -11.14
C TRP A 280 -2.31 -2.58 -11.05
N ALA A 281 -2.09 -1.96 -9.89
CA ALA A 281 -2.08 -0.52 -9.80
C ALA A 281 -0.64 -0.02 -10.03
N ALA A 282 -0.40 0.55 -11.22
CA ALA A 282 0.89 1.15 -11.57
C ALA A 282 0.99 2.55 -10.94
N SER A 283 1.03 2.57 -9.61
CA SER A 283 1.08 3.78 -8.77
C SER A 283 1.97 3.53 -7.57
N ASP A 284 2.62 4.58 -7.08
CA ASP A 284 3.43 4.52 -5.87
C ASP A 284 2.54 4.39 -4.62
N ILE A 285 2.98 3.57 -3.66
CA ILE A 285 2.28 3.36 -2.37
C ILE A 285 2.19 4.62 -1.51
N GLY A 286 2.97 5.64 -1.78
CA GLY A 286 2.84 6.97 -1.16
C GLY A 286 1.62 7.78 -1.60
N TRP A 287 0.82 7.27 -2.56
CA TRP A 287 -0.40 7.88 -3.04
C TRP A 287 -1.63 7.04 -2.69
N ALA A 288 -2.82 7.66 -2.67
CA ALA A 288 -4.07 6.98 -2.33
C ALA A 288 -4.35 5.74 -3.19
N VAL A 289 -4.05 5.81 -4.49
CA VAL A 289 -4.19 4.68 -5.42
C VAL A 289 -3.23 3.55 -5.02
N GLY A 290 -1.98 3.86 -4.68
CA GLY A 290 -1.01 2.86 -4.27
C GLY A 290 -1.41 2.17 -2.96
N HIS A 291 -1.79 2.91 -1.91
CA HIS A 291 -2.29 2.31 -0.66
C HIS A 291 -3.46 1.37 -0.91
N SER A 292 -4.50 1.88 -1.55
CA SER A 292 -5.77 1.16 -1.70
C SER A 292 -5.70 0.04 -2.73
N TYR A 293 -4.97 0.25 -3.84
CA TYR A 293 -5.08 -0.64 -5.00
C TYR A 293 -3.76 -1.33 -5.41
N SER A 294 -2.62 -0.96 -4.82
CA SER A 294 -1.41 -1.81 -4.90
C SER A 294 -1.28 -2.73 -3.68
N VAL A 295 -1.95 -2.44 -2.55
CA VAL A 295 -1.82 -3.22 -1.32
C VAL A 295 -3.18 -3.75 -0.85
N TYR A 296 -3.99 -2.93 -0.19
CA TYR A 296 -5.15 -3.43 0.58
C TYR A 296 -6.26 -4.05 -0.27
N GLY A 297 -6.73 -3.36 -1.29
CA GLY A 297 -7.86 -3.82 -2.10
C GLY A 297 -7.64 -5.17 -2.77
N PRO A 298 -6.57 -5.32 -3.57
CA PRO A 298 -6.26 -6.61 -4.19
C PRO A 298 -6.04 -7.73 -3.19
N LEU A 299 -5.28 -7.49 -2.12
CA LEU A 299 -5.01 -8.51 -1.10
C LEU A 299 -6.27 -8.92 -0.33
N ILE A 300 -7.14 -7.98 0.08
CA ILE A 300 -8.45 -8.30 0.72
C ILE A 300 -9.32 -9.15 -0.22
N ASN A 301 -9.24 -8.92 -1.53
CA ASN A 301 -10.01 -9.69 -2.52
C ASN A 301 -9.32 -10.98 -2.98
N ARG A 302 -8.19 -11.37 -2.39
CA ARG A 302 -7.40 -12.54 -2.79
C ARG A 302 -6.89 -12.46 -4.24
N ASN A 303 -6.55 -11.27 -4.70
CA ASN A 303 -5.86 -11.07 -5.97
C ASN A 303 -4.35 -11.19 -5.81
N THR A 304 -3.65 -11.51 -6.90
CA THR A 304 -2.22 -11.26 -7.01
C THR A 304 -2.03 -9.79 -7.33
N THR A 305 -1.22 -9.06 -6.54
CA THR A 305 -0.87 -7.67 -6.84
C THR A 305 0.57 -7.54 -7.34
N ILE A 306 0.83 -6.53 -8.17
CA ILE A 306 2.19 -6.25 -8.67
C ILE A 306 2.74 -5.02 -7.97
N LEU A 307 3.88 -5.19 -7.35
CA LEU A 307 4.71 -4.10 -6.81
C LEU A 307 5.83 -3.82 -7.82
N PHE A 308 5.68 -2.75 -8.58
CA PHE A 308 6.57 -2.40 -9.67
C PHE A 308 7.56 -1.32 -9.26
N GLU A 309 8.85 -1.66 -9.20
CA GLU A 309 9.93 -0.69 -8.95
C GLU A 309 10.53 -0.21 -10.27
N GLY A 310 9.80 0.67 -10.96
CA GLY A 310 10.21 1.24 -12.24
C GLY A 310 9.37 2.46 -12.59
N LYS A 311 9.57 2.95 -13.79
CA LYS A 311 8.82 4.07 -14.37
C LYS A 311 8.17 3.61 -15.69
N PRO A 312 7.14 4.30 -16.17
CA PRO A 312 6.48 3.93 -17.45
C PRO A 312 7.40 4.08 -18.66
N ILE A 313 8.48 4.84 -18.52
CA ILE A 313 9.54 5.06 -19.52
C ILE A 313 10.92 4.99 -18.85
N GLY A 314 11.96 4.67 -19.64
CA GLY A 314 13.36 4.64 -19.15
C GLY A 314 13.70 3.49 -18.21
N THR A 315 12.80 2.48 -18.04
CA THR A 315 13.07 1.29 -17.22
C THR A 315 12.58 -0.02 -17.86
N PRO A 316 13.21 -0.53 -18.94
CA PRO A 316 14.27 0.13 -19.71
C PRO A 316 13.75 1.09 -20.77
N ASP A 317 12.50 0.96 -21.25
CA ASP A 317 11.90 1.70 -22.35
C ASP A 317 10.38 1.86 -22.20
N ALA A 318 9.71 2.43 -23.20
CA ALA A 318 8.26 2.64 -23.22
C ALA A 318 7.44 1.35 -23.34
N GLY A 319 8.07 0.20 -23.56
CA GLY A 319 7.42 -1.12 -23.61
C GLY A 319 7.26 -1.78 -22.25
N THR A 320 7.83 -1.21 -21.19
CA THR A 320 7.92 -1.87 -19.89
C THR A 320 6.56 -2.21 -19.29
N PHE A 321 5.55 -1.35 -19.42
CA PHE A 321 4.21 -1.64 -18.92
C PHE A 321 3.55 -2.80 -19.67
N TRP A 322 3.76 -2.87 -20.96
CA TRP A 322 3.23 -3.95 -21.81
C TRP A 322 3.90 -5.29 -21.50
N ARG A 323 5.24 -5.27 -21.23
CA ARG A 323 5.97 -6.43 -20.73
C ARG A 323 5.38 -6.95 -19.41
N VAL A 324 5.16 -6.08 -18.44
CA VAL A 324 4.57 -6.45 -17.14
C VAL A 324 3.19 -7.10 -17.32
N ILE A 325 2.35 -6.55 -18.21
CA ILE A 325 1.03 -7.11 -18.50
C ILE A 325 1.15 -8.52 -19.08
N GLU A 326 2.02 -8.71 -20.07
CA GLU A 326 2.22 -10.01 -20.71
C GLU A 326 2.79 -11.06 -19.74
N GLU A 327 3.91 -10.74 -19.07
CA GLU A 327 4.65 -11.68 -18.21
C GLU A 327 3.85 -12.10 -16.99
N HIS A 328 3.09 -11.19 -16.41
CA HIS A 328 2.33 -11.46 -15.17
C HIS A 328 0.84 -11.69 -15.42
N LYS A 329 0.42 -11.75 -16.69
CA LYS A 329 -0.98 -11.99 -17.10
C LYS A 329 -1.96 -11.06 -16.37
N VAL A 330 -1.64 -9.76 -16.40
CA VAL A 330 -2.46 -8.72 -15.75
C VAL A 330 -3.85 -8.70 -16.38
N SER A 331 -4.87 -8.84 -15.54
CA SER A 331 -6.28 -8.80 -15.98
C SER A 331 -6.86 -7.39 -15.87
N ILE A 332 -6.45 -6.64 -14.85
CA ILE A 332 -6.90 -5.27 -14.59
C ILE A 332 -5.67 -4.40 -14.31
N MET A 333 -5.58 -3.28 -15.03
CA MET A 333 -4.56 -2.26 -14.82
C MET A 333 -5.20 -0.95 -14.34
N PHE A 334 -4.59 -0.31 -13.34
CA PHE A 334 -5.00 1.00 -12.86
C PHE A 334 -3.78 1.94 -12.82
N THR A 335 -3.83 3.07 -13.52
CA THR A 335 -2.72 4.03 -13.58
C THR A 335 -3.22 5.47 -13.76
N ALA A 336 -2.31 6.41 -13.95
CA ALA A 336 -2.65 7.81 -14.24
C ALA A 336 -2.53 8.10 -15.76
N PRO A 337 -3.32 9.03 -16.31
CA PRO A 337 -3.18 9.48 -17.70
C PRO A 337 -1.77 9.99 -18.02
N THR A 338 -1.08 10.64 -17.07
CA THR A 338 0.31 11.07 -17.24
C THR A 338 1.26 9.93 -17.60
N ALA A 339 1.08 8.73 -17.04
CA ALA A 339 1.91 7.57 -17.39
C ALA A 339 1.70 7.16 -18.86
N ILE A 340 0.44 7.12 -19.30
CA ILE A 340 0.10 6.78 -20.69
C ILE A 340 0.60 7.86 -21.66
N ARG A 341 0.48 9.15 -21.31
CA ARG A 341 1.04 10.25 -22.12
C ARG A 341 2.56 10.16 -22.25
N ALA A 342 3.25 9.79 -21.16
CA ALA A 342 4.71 9.59 -21.22
C ALA A 342 5.08 8.44 -22.16
N ILE A 343 4.39 7.30 -22.08
CA ILE A 343 4.58 6.16 -22.99
C ILE A 343 4.31 6.59 -24.45
N LYS A 344 3.18 7.24 -24.70
CA LYS A 344 2.79 7.68 -26.04
C LYS A 344 3.79 8.69 -26.64
N LYS A 345 4.37 9.56 -25.81
CA LYS A 345 5.40 10.51 -26.26
C LYS A 345 6.66 9.80 -26.76
N GLU A 346 7.08 8.73 -26.08
CA GLU A 346 8.25 7.93 -26.46
C GLU A 346 7.94 6.91 -27.57
N ASP A 347 6.69 6.44 -27.68
CA ASP A 347 6.24 5.45 -28.66
C ASP A 347 4.96 5.94 -29.39
N PRO A 348 5.05 7.03 -30.20
CA PRO A 348 3.86 7.64 -30.83
C PRO A 348 3.17 6.72 -31.85
N ASP A 349 3.90 5.78 -32.43
CA ASP A 349 3.38 4.81 -33.42
C ASP A 349 2.89 3.51 -32.78
N GLY A 350 3.03 3.35 -31.47
CA GLY A 350 2.67 2.12 -30.74
C GLY A 350 3.50 0.91 -31.16
N LYS A 351 4.80 1.10 -31.41
CA LYS A 351 5.70 0.01 -31.82
C LYS A 351 5.96 -0.97 -30.69
N PHE A 352 6.07 -0.46 -29.45
CA PHE A 352 6.29 -1.31 -28.28
C PHE A 352 5.04 -2.07 -27.90
N VAL A 353 3.88 -1.43 -27.87
CA VAL A 353 2.63 -2.13 -27.48
C VAL A 353 2.31 -3.32 -28.40
N LYS A 354 2.71 -3.26 -29.66
CA LYS A 354 2.50 -4.33 -30.66
C LYS A 354 3.45 -5.52 -30.48
N LYS A 355 4.49 -5.42 -29.62
CA LYS A 355 5.45 -6.50 -29.37
C LYS A 355 4.98 -7.50 -28.32
N TYR A 356 3.99 -7.14 -27.51
CA TYR A 356 3.57 -7.89 -26.32
C TYR A 356 2.14 -8.42 -26.47
N ASP A 357 1.90 -9.59 -25.89
CA ASP A 357 0.56 -10.20 -25.80
C ASP A 357 -0.22 -9.57 -24.65
N LEU A 358 -1.16 -8.68 -24.97
CA LEU A 358 -2.03 -8.02 -24.01
C LEU A 358 -3.40 -8.70 -23.85
N SER A 359 -3.58 -9.92 -24.35
CA SER A 359 -4.86 -10.64 -24.34
C SER A 359 -5.41 -10.91 -22.93
N SER A 360 -4.57 -10.91 -21.91
CA SER A 360 -4.98 -11.03 -20.51
C SER A 360 -5.64 -9.76 -19.96
N LEU A 361 -5.30 -8.58 -20.49
CA LEU A 361 -5.79 -7.29 -20.03
C LEU A 361 -7.24 -7.08 -20.46
N ARG A 362 -8.16 -7.20 -19.52
CA ARG A 362 -9.60 -7.01 -19.76
C ARG A 362 -10.04 -5.56 -19.58
N THR A 363 -9.46 -4.86 -18.62
CA THR A 363 -9.88 -3.50 -18.25
C THR A 363 -8.68 -2.66 -17.79
N GLN A 364 -8.69 -1.40 -18.23
CA GLN A 364 -7.77 -0.37 -17.80
C GLN A 364 -8.54 0.78 -17.17
N PHE A 365 -8.13 1.19 -15.98
CA PHE A 365 -8.65 2.35 -15.26
C PHE A 365 -7.61 3.47 -15.20
N LEU A 366 -8.09 4.69 -15.32
CA LEU A 366 -7.28 5.91 -15.25
C LEU A 366 -7.89 6.87 -14.23
N ALA A 367 -7.07 7.43 -13.35
CA ALA A 367 -7.48 8.44 -12.39
C ALA A 367 -6.35 9.42 -12.03
N GLY A 368 -6.72 10.44 -11.23
CA GLY A 368 -5.81 11.48 -10.77
C GLY A 368 -5.89 12.77 -11.59
N GLU A 369 -6.26 12.67 -12.87
CA GLU A 369 -6.49 13.79 -13.78
C GLU A 369 -7.44 13.38 -14.91
N ARG A 370 -7.90 14.36 -15.68
CA ARG A 370 -8.73 14.08 -16.86
C ARG A 370 -7.89 13.37 -17.93
N CYS A 371 -8.40 12.24 -18.43
CA CYS A 371 -7.89 11.62 -19.64
C CYS A 371 -8.59 12.27 -20.84
N ASP A 372 -7.83 12.87 -21.73
CA ASP A 372 -8.31 13.43 -22.99
C ASP A 372 -8.39 12.35 -24.08
N VAL A 373 -9.18 12.63 -25.14
CA VAL A 373 -9.41 11.67 -26.23
C VAL A 373 -8.11 11.35 -27.00
N ALA A 374 -7.13 12.25 -26.95
CA ALA A 374 -5.86 12.03 -27.62
C ALA A 374 -4.92 11.13 -26.86
N THR A 375 -5.14 10.94 -25.54
CA THR A 375 -4.35 10.04 -24.70
C THR A 375 -4.77 8.60 -24.90
#